data_cca3e5d5918118acdd1f7985848e186a
#
_entry.id   cca3e5d5918118acdd1f7985848e186a
#
_cell.length_a   1.000
_cell.length_b   1.000
_cell.length_c   1.000
_cell.angle_alpha   90.00
_cell.angle_beta   90.00
_cell.angle_gamma   90.00
#
_symmetry.space_group_name_H-M   'P 1'
#
loop_
_entity.id
_entity.type
_entity.pdbx_description
1 polymer ?
#
loop_
_entity_poly.entity_id
_entity_poly.type
_entity_poly.pdbx_seq_one_letter_code
_entity_poly.pdbx_strand_id
1 'polypeptide(L)'
;MSSEQAYIFGLLHDIGRYAGVSSERHLIDGYRYCMERGWEKAAQICISHAFMIQDIATSIGVFDVSDEDYLFMKEFVANAVYDDYDHLVQLCDALAMPTGFCLLEKRFVDVTIRYGVHTATIDRWKRILEIKEQFENQIGCSIYSLLPGIVENSFR
;
A
#
# COMPACT_ATOMS: atom_id res chain seq x y z
N MET A 1 -4.79 -5.67 16.99
CA MET A 1 -4.26 -6.43 15.81
C MET A 1 -3.43 -7.63 16.25
N SER A 2 -3.45 -8.75 15.50
CA SER A 2 -2.52 -9.88 15.66
C SER A 2 -1.26 -9.62 14.84
N SER A 3 -0.07 -9.78 15.44
CA SER A 3 1.20 -9.63 14.72
C SER A 3 1.40 -10.69 13.63
N GLU A 4 0.91 -11.91 13.87
CA GLU A 4 0.96 -12.99 12.89
C GLU A 4 0.11 -12.67 11.64
N GLN A 5 -1.12 -12.18 11.84
CA GLN A 5 -1.99 -11.77 10.74
C GLN A 5 -1.39 -10.58 9.97
N ALA A 6 -0.87 -9.58 10.68
CA ALA A 6 -0.20 -8.43 10.06
C ALA A 6 0.97 -8.87 9.17
N TYR A 7 1.80 -9.81 9.67
CA TYR A 7 2.90 -10.37 8.91
C TYR A 7 2.44 -11.11 7.65
N ILE A 8 1.39 -11.95 7.76
CA ILE A 8 0.81 -12.68 6.62
C ILE A 8 0.27 -11.68 5.58
N PHE A 9 -0.46 -10.64 6.00
CA PHE A 9 -1.00 -9.64 5.09
C PHE A 9 0.12 -8.85 4.40
N GLY A 10 1.18 -8.51 5.12
CA GLY A 10 2.37 -7.90 4.53
C GLY A 10 3.05 -8.78 3.47
N LEU A 11 3.10 -10.10 3.67
CA LEU A 11 3.63 -11.03 2.67
C LEU A 11 2.74 -11.17 1.43
N LEU A 12 1.43 -11.05 1.60
CA LEU A 12 0.46 -11.32 0.54
C LEU A 12 0.03 -10.06 -0.24
N HIS A 13 0.29 -8.84 0.24
CA HIS A 13 -0.26 -7.63 -0.38
C HIS A 13 0.08 -7.51 -1.88
N ASP A 14 1.27 -7.94 -2.27
CA ASP A 14 1.80 -7.89 -3.64
C ASP A 14 1.81 -9.29 -4.33
N ILE A 15 1.08 -10.29 -3.80
CA ILE A 15 1.11 -11.66 -4.32
C ILE A 15 0.72 -11.73 -5.80
N GLY A 16 -0.09 -10.81 -6.31
CA GLY A 16 -0.46 -10.77 -7.72
C GLY A 16 0.72 -10.56 -8.69
N ARG A 17 1.87 -10.10 -8.20
CA ARG A 17 3.10 -9.99 -9.00
C ARG A 17 3.70 -11.32 -9.41
N TYR A 18 3.22 -12.45 -8.85
CA TYR A 18 3.62 -13.79 -9.29
C TYR A 18 3.25 -14.06 -10.76
N ALA A 19 2.20 -13.39 -11.28
CA ALA A 19 1.75 -13.52 -12.66
C ALA A 19 2.68 -12.80 -13.68
N GLY A 20 3.66 -12.06 -13.20
CA GLY A 20 4.64 -11.33 -14.03
C GLY A 20 4.67 -9.84 -13.80
N VAL A 21 5.42 -9.13 -14.63
CA VAL A 21 5.56 -7.68 -14.54
C VAL A 21 4.25 -7.02 -15.00
N SER A 22 3.67 -6.20 -14.13
CA SER A 22 2.44 -5.44 -14.38
C SER A 22 2.48 -4.12 -13.63
N SER A 23 1.62 -3.17 -14.00
CA SER A 23 1.36 -1.96 -13.22
C SER A 23 0.25 -2.23 -12.20
N GLU A 24 -0.96 -1.75 -12.40
CA GLU A 24 -2.07 -1.93 -11.44
C GLU A 24 -2.73 -3.32 -11.51
N ARG A 25 -2.45 -4.13 -12.55
CA ARG A 25 -3.04 -5.46 -12.71
C ARG A 25 -2.70 -6.41 -11.54
N HIS A 26 -1.54 -6.24 -10.90
CA HIS A 26 -1.19 -7.09 -9.75
C HIS A 26 -2.19 -6.98 -8.59
N LEU A 27 -2.92 -5.87 -8.47
CA LEU A 27 -3.93 -5.67 -7.42
C LEU A 27 -5.08 -6.66 -7.58
N ILE A 28 -5.65 -6.73 -8.80
CA ILE A 28 -6.77 -7.62 -9.09
C ILE A 28 -6.33 -9.10 -9.20
N ASP A 29 -5.13 -9.36 -9.71
CA ASP A 29 -4.57 -10.72 -9.75
C ASP A 29 -4.36 -11.26 -8.33
N GLY A 30 -3.83 -10.42 -7.41
CA GLY A 30 -3.68 -10.76 -6.01
C GLY A 30 -5.02 -10.97 -5.29
N TYR A 31 -5.98 -10.08 -5.54
CA TYR A 31 -7.34 -10.22 -5.03
C TYR A 31 -7.95 -11.58 -5.42
N ARG A 32 -7.93 -11.94 -6.70
CA ARG A 32 -8.47 -13.21 -7.20
C ARG A 32 -7.75 -14.40 -6.60
N TYR A 33 -6.41 -14.36 -6.57
CA TYR A 33 -5.59 -15.41 -5.97
C TYR A 33 -5.98 -15.69 -4.51
N CYS A 34 -6.21 -14.66 -3.72
CA CYS A 34 -6.60 -14.79 -2.33
C CYS A 34 -8.07 -15.24 -2.18
N MET A 35 -8.98 -14.71 -3.00
CA MET A 35 -10.40 -15.11 -2.97
C MET A 35 -10.62 -16.59 -3.30
N GLU A 36 -9.88 -17.13 -4.29
CA GLU A 36 -9.91 -18.56 -4.63
C GLU A 36 -9.52 -19.48 -3.46
N ARG A 37 -8.84 -18.94 -2.45
CA ARG A 37 -8.37 -19.66 -1.24
C ARG A 37 -9.18 -19.34 -0.01
N GLY A 38 -10.23 -18.54 -0.13
CA GLY A 38 -11.06 -18.11 0.99
C GLY A 38 -10.34 -17.11 1.93
N TRP A 39 -9.33 -16.38 1.44
CA TRP A 39 -8.57 -15.41 2.23
C TRP A 39 -9.08 -13.99 1.98
N GLU A 40 -10.32 -13.75 2.34
CA GLU A 40 -11.06 -12.52 2.03
C GLU A 40 -10.34 -11.24 2.47
N LYS A 41 -9.79 -11.24 3.71
CA LYS A 41 -9.09 -10.05 4.22
C LYS A 41 -7.76 -9.80 3.48
N ALA A 42 -7.03 -10.85 3.14
CA ALA A 42 -5.83 -10.72 2.31
C ALA A 42 -6.18 -10.24 0.90
N ALA A 43 -7.29 -10.73 0.33
CA ALA A 43 -7.80 -10.25 -0.96
C ALA A 43 -8.10 -8.75 -0.93
N GLN A 44 -8.82 -8.28 0.11
CA GLN A 44 -9.06 -6.84 0.29
C GLN A 44 -7.74 -6.07 0.30
N ILE A 45 -6.76 -6.52 1.07
CA ILE A 45 -5.45 -5.84 1.21
C ILE A 45 -4.68 -5.80 -0.11
N CYS A 46 -4.78 -6.82 -0.97
CA CYS A 46 -4.19 -6.78 -2.30
C CYS A 46 -4.65 -5.59 -3.14
N ILE A 47 -5.88 -5.11 -2.94
CA ILE A 47 -6.36 -3.89 -3.61
C ILE A 47 -6.10 -2.65 -2.74
N SER A 48 -6.49 -2.69 -1.45
CA SER A 48 -6.53 -1.51 -0.59
C SER A 48 -5.16 -0.92 -0.31
N HIS A 49 -4.07 -1.71 -0.35
CA HIS A 49 -2.73 -1.20 -0.04
C HIS A 49 -2.29 -0.06 -0.97
N ALA A 50 -2.75 -0.05 -2.22
CA ALA A 50 -2.43 0.99 -3.19
C ALA A 50 -3.30 2.26 -3.04
N PHE A 51 -4.42 2.17 -2.32
CA PHE A 51 -5.44 3.23 -2.22
C PHE A 51 -5.65 3.71 -0.78
N MET A 52 -4.67 4.45 -0.23
CA MET A 52 -4.83 5.12 1.08
C MET A 52 -5.96 6.17 1.08
N ILE A 53 -6.35 6.68 -0.08
CA ILE A 53 -7.56 7.44 -0.34
C ILE A 53 -8.50 6.53 -1.14
N GLN A 54 -9.74 6.39 -0.71
CA GLN A 54 -10.72 5.47 -1.29
C GLN A 54 -11.34 6.04 -2.60
N ASP A 55 -10.46 6.41 -3.52
CA ASP A 55 -10.81 6.87 -4.87
C ASP A 55 -9.81 6.29 -5.86
N ILE A 56 -10.28 5.52 -6.83
CA ILE A 56 -9.45 4.90 -7.87
C ILE A 56 -8.67 5.93 -8.71
N ALA A 57 -9.20 7.15 -8.84
CA ALA A 57 -8.53 8.23 -9.55
C ALA A 57 -7.25 8.72 -8.86
N THR A 58 -7.01 8.32 -7.61
CA THR A 58 -5.79 8.65 -6.88
C THR A 58 -4.62 7.72 -7.17
N SER A 59 -4.80 6.67 -7.98
CA SER A 59 -3.69 5.80 -8.42
C SER A 59 -2.63 6.60 -9.16
N ILE A 60 -1.38 6.18 -8.98
CA ILE A 60 -0.22 6.71 -9.71
C ILE A 60 0.27 5.75 -10.80
N GLY A 61 -0.23 4.51 -10.79
CA GLY A 61 0.08 3.50 -11.78
C GLY A 61 -0.82 3.57 -13.01
N VAL A 62 -0.45 2.81 -14.03
CA VAL A 62 -1.26 2.63 -15.24
C VAL A 62 -2.17 1.43 -15.04
N PHE A 63 -3.46 1.58 -15.29
CA PHE A 63 -4.41 0.46 -15.24
C PHE A 63 -4.24 -0.41 -16.50
N ASP A 64 -3.42 -1.45 -16.37
CA ASP A 64 -3.18 -2.49 -17.37
C ASP A 64 -4.14 -3.68 -17.19
N VAL A 65 -5.43 -3.36 -17.03
CA VAL A 65 -6.55 -4.27 -16.74
C VAL A 65 -7.66 -4.13 -17.76
N SER A 66 -8.62 -5.07 -17.78
CA SER A 66 -9.84 -4.93 -18.56
C SER A 66 -10.76 -3.84 -18.01
N ASP A 67 -11.68 -3.34 -18.84
CA ASP A 67 -12.70 -2.37 -18.39
C ASP A 67 -13.57 -2.95 -17.25
N GLU A 68 -13.87 -4.25 -17.30
CA GLU A 68 -14.63 -4.94 -16.24
C GLU A 68 -13.86 -4.93 -14.92
N ASP A 69 -12.56 -5.25 -14.94
CA ASP A 69 -11.71 -5.22 -13.76
C ASP A 69 -11.53 -3.81 -13.20
N TYR A 70 -11.39 -2.82 -14.07
CA TYR A 70 -11.32 -1.42 -13.66
C TYR A 70 -12.59 -0.99 -12.93
N LEU A 71 -13.76 -1.31 -13.48
CA LEU A 71 -15.05 -0.98 -12.86
C LEU A 71 -15.22 -1.69 -11.53
N PHE A 72 -14.87 -2.98 -11.47
CA PHE A 72 -14.88 -3.73 -10.22
C PHE A 72 -13.98 -3.08 -9.14
N MET A 73 -12.72 -2.78 -9.48
CA MET A 73 -11.81 -2.14 -8.52
C MET A 73 -12.29 -0.76 -8.09
N LYS A 74 -12.86 0.03 -9.01
CA LYS A 74 -13.43 1.33 -8.71
C LYS A 74 -14.55 1.24 -7.67
N GLU A 75 -15.48 0.33 -7.87
CA GLU A 75 -16.59 0.10 -6.93
C GLU A 75 -16.08 -0.45 -5.61
N PHE A 76 -15.15 -1.41 -5.66
CA PHE A 76 -14.53 -2.00 -4.48
C PHE A 76 -13.84 -0.95 -3.61
N VAL A 77 -12.95 -0.15 -4.18
CA VAL A 77 -12.20 0.91 -3.46
C VAL A 77 -13.15 1.92 -2.82
N ALA A 78 -14.21 2.33 -3.53
CA ALA A 78 -15.16 3.32 -3.02
C ALA A 78 -16.01 2.79 -1.84
N ASN A 79 -16.24 1.48 -1.75
CA ASN A 79 -17.17 0.88 -0.77
C ASN A 79 -16.49 0.02 0.30
N ALA A 80 -15.21 -0.33 0.15
CA ALA A 80 -14.50 -1.16 1.11
C ALA A 80 -14.38 -0.46 2.47
N VAL A 81 -14.55 -1.22 3.56
CA VAL A 81 -14.32 -0.71 4.91
C VAL A 81 -12.89 -1.07 5.31
N TYR A 82 -12.03 -0.05 5.38
CA TYR A 82 -10.64 -0.21 5.80
C TYR A 82 -10.55 -0.30 7.33
N ASP A 83 -9.69 -1.18 7.79
CA ASP A 83 -9.34 -1.31 9.21
C ASP A 83 -7.83 -1.06 9.43
N ASP A 84 -7.38 -1.28 10.67
CA ASP A 84 -5.98 -1.07 11.03
C ASP A 84 -5.00 -1.94 10.23
N TYR A 85 -5.41 -3.11 9.71
CA TYR A 85 -4.53 -3.93 8.87
C TYR A 85 -4.33 -3.31 7.48
N ASP A 86 -5.39 -2.74 6.87
CA ASP A 86 -5.27 -2.02 5.61
C ASP A 86 -4.29 -0.85 5.77
N HIS A 87 -4.48 -0.04 6.80
CA HIS A 87 -3.63 1.12 7.07
C HIS A 87 -2.19 0.73 7.43
N LEU A 88 -2.00 -0.36 8.17
CA LEU A 88 -0.67 -0.85 8.50
C LEU A 88 0.09 -1.29 7.24
N VAL A 89 -0.55 -2.03 6.35
CA VAL A 89 0.11 -2.48 5.10
C VAL A 89 0.39 -1.28 4.19
N GLN A 90 -0.53 -0.32 4.05
CA GLN A 90 -0.30 0.94 3.32
C GLN A 90 0.94 1.69 3.86
N LEU A 91 1.06 1.78 5.18
CA LEU A 91 2.20 2.46 5.81
C LEU A 91 3.50 1.67 5.63
N CYS A 92 3.47 0.36 5.79
CA CYS A 92 4.66 -0.49 5.62
C CYS A 92 5.18 -0.45 4.18
N ASP A 93 4.31 -0.49 3.17
CA ASP A 93 4.71 -0.34 1.77
C ASP A 93 5.31 1.04 1.51
N ALA A 94 4.72 2.10 2.06
CA ALA A 94 5.24 3.45 1.94
C ALA A 94 6.60 3.68 2.66
N LEU A 95 6.96 2.82 3.61
CA LEU A 95 8.23 2.86 4.34
C LEU A 95 9.31 1.95 3.72
N ALA A 96 8.98 1.20 2.66
CA ALA A 96 9.85 0.18 2.08
C ALA A 96 10.50 0.65 0.77
N MET A 97 11.79 0.36 0.63
CA MET A 97 12.55 0.40 -0.61
C MET A 97 13.24 -0.96 -0.84
N PRO A 98 13.74 -1.26 -2.04
CA PRO A 98 14.44 -2.52 -2.30
C PRO A 98 15.65 -2.76 -1.37
N THR A 99 16.20 -1.69 -0.79
CA THR A 99 17.38 -1.73 0.11
C THR A 99 17.01 -1.80 1.59
N GLY A 100 15.73 -1.73 1.95
CA GLY A 100 15.23 -1.74 3.33
C GLY A 100 14.32 -0.56 3.65
N PHE A 101 14.10 -0.30 4.92
CA PHE A 101 13.22 0.78 5.37
C PHE A 101 13.82 2.16 5.11
N CYS A 102 12.98 3.13 4.80
CA CYS A 102 13.37 4.52 4.61
C CYS A 102 12.34 5.48 5.24
N LEU A 103 12.74 6.76 5.35
CA LEU A 103 11.80 7.82 5.71
C LEU A 103 10.74 7.98 4.61
N LEU A 104 9.51 8.33 5.00
CA LEU A 104 8.42 8.60 4.05
C LEU A 104 8.80 9.68 3.05
N GLU A 105 9.50 10.73 3.50
CA GLU A 105 9.94 11.84 2.67
C GLU A 105 10.86 11.37 1.54
N LYS A 106 11.78 10.44 1.82
CA LYS A 106 12.61 9.82 0.78
C LYS A 106 11.78 9.01 -0.20
N ARG A 107 10.84 8.20 0.31
CA ARG A 107 9.94 7.40 -0.52
C ARG A 107 9.07 8.27 -1.41
N PHE A 108 8.55 9.40 -0.88
CA PHE A 108 7.76 10.35 -1.65
C PHE A 108 8.54 10.91 -2.84
N VAL A 109 9.79 11.30 -2.61
CA VAL A 109 10.66 11.81 -3.68
C VAL A 109 10.95 10.70 -4.70
N ASP A 110 11.35 9.49 -4.26
CA ASP A 110 11.64 8.35 -5.13
C ASP A 110 10.44 7.99 -6.03
N VAL A 111 9.25 7.89 -5.46
CA VAL A 111 8.02 7.59 -6.20
C VAL A 111 7.69 8.70 -7.20
N THR A 112 7.84 9.96 -6.79
CA THR A 112 7.57 11.11 -7.66
C THR A 112 8.56 11.19 -8.83
N ILE A 113 9.83 10.85 -8.61
CA ILE A 113 10.81 10.78 -9.70
C ILE A 113 10.44 9.69 -10.72
N ARG A 114 9.94 8.55 -10.27
CA ARG A 114 9.59 7.42 -11.15
C ARG A 114 8.28 7.60 -11.90
N TYR A 115 7.27 8.17 -11.26
CA TYR A 115 5.89 8.22 -11.80
C TYR A 115 5.40 9.63 -12.12
N GLY A 116 6.16 10.67 -11.75
CA GLY A 116 5.74 12.06 -11.93
C GLY A 116 4.85 12.59 -10.81
N VAL A 117 4.43 13.85 -10.96
CA VAL A 117 3.48 14.51 -10.05
C VAL A 117 2.08 14.39 -10.64
N HIS A 118 1.17 13.80 -9.88
CA HIS A 118 -0.24 13.66 -10.21
C HIS A 118 -1.11 14.59 -9.35
N THR A 119 -2.35 14.80 -9.74
CA THR A 119 -3.28 15.69 -9.01
C THR A 119 -3.46 15.27 -7.55
N ALA A 120 -3.45 13.97 -7.26
CA ALA A 120 -3.61 13.41 -5.92
C ALA A 120 -2.30 13.28 -5.13
N THR A 121 -1.13 13.64 -5.69
CA THR A 121 0.18 13.38 -5.06
C THR A 121 0.25 13.93 -3.64
N ILE A 122 -0.11 15.20 -3.46
CA ILE A 122 -0.03 15.87 -2.15
C ILE A 122 -1.05 15.29 -1.16
N ASP A 123 -2.25 14.97 -1.61
CA ASP A 123 -3.28 14.41 -0.73
C ASP A 123 -2.93 12.98 -0.30
N ARG A 124 -2.30 12.18 -1.16
CA ARG A 124 -1.72 10.88 -0.80
C ARG A 124 -0.62 11.01 0.26
N TRP A 125 0.28 11.99 0.12
CA TRP A 125 1.32 12.24 1.13
C TRP A 125 0.73 12.63 2.48
N LYS A 126 -0.24 13.56 2.49
CA LYS A 126 -0.95 13.93 3.71
C LYS A 126 -1.61 12.73 4.37
N ARG A 127 -2.31 11.91 3.57
CA ARG A 127 -3.03 10.76 4.10
C ARG A 127 -2.10 9.72 4.72
N ILE A 128 -0.96 9.41 4.10
CA ILE A 128 -0.02 8.44 4.67
C ILE A 128 0.69 9.00 5.93
N LEU A 129 0.92 10.32 6.00
CA LEU A 129 1.42 10.97 7.21
C LEU A 129 0.40 10.92 8.35
N GLU A 130 -0.90 11.10 8.07
CA GLU A 130 -1.98 10.92 9.05
C GLU A 130 -2.03 9.48 9.57
N ILE A 131 -1.91 8.48 8.69
CA ILE A 131 -1.86 7.07 9.07
C ILE A 131 -0.65 6.81 9.99
N LYS A 132 0.52 7.34 9.62
CA LYS A 132 1.71 7.27 10.46
C LYS A 132 1.47 7.84 11.85
N GLU A 133 0.91 9.05 11.93
CA GLU A 133 0.60 9.71 13.21
C GLU A 133 -0.39 8.90 14.06
N GLN A 134 -1.41 8.30 13.44
CA GLN A 134 -2.36 7.43 14.14
C GLN A 134 -1.65 6.25 14.81
N PHE A 135 -0.74 5.57 14.10
CA PHE A 135 0.04 4.47 14.68
C PHE A 135 1.02 4.96 15.75
N GLU A 136 1.73 6.06 15.53
CA GLU A 136 2.65 6.63 16.53
C GLU A 136 1.93 7.02 17.83
N ASN A 137 0.72 7.55 17.73
CA ASN A 137 -0.12 7.85 18.91
C ASN A 137 -0.53 6.57 19.66
N GLN A 138 -0.80 5.47 18.95
CA GLN A 138 -1.15 4.19 19.57
C GLN A 138 0.03 3.53 20.28
N ILE A 139 1.24 3.61 19.69
CA ILE A 139 2.45 2.96 20.24
C ILE A 139 3.27 3.85 21.16
N GLY A 140 3.01 5.15 21.19
CA GLY A 140 3.67 6.13 22.06
C GLY A 140 5.12 6.48 21.67
N CYS A 141 5.56 6.15 20.47
CA CYS A 141 6.90 6.49 19.97
C CYS A 141 6.90 6.69 18.45
N SER A 142 7.98 7.28 17.93
CA SER A 142 8.14 7.39 16.47
C SER A 142 8.31 6.01 15.84
N ILE A 143 7.54 5.73 14.78
CA ILE A 143 7.68 4.48 14.02
C ILE A 143 9.09 4.33 13.43
N TYR A 144 9.73 5.43 13.09
CA TYR A 144 11.11 5.43 12.58
C TYR A 144 12.12 4.85 13.57
N SER A 145 11.87 4.97 14.88
CA SER A 145 12.73 4.37 15.90
C SER A 145 12.67 2.85 15.98
N LEU A 146 11.63 2.25 15.36
CA LEU A 146 11.41 0.80 15.36
C LEU A 146 11.98 0.11 14.10
N LEU A 147 12.37 0.87 13.09
CA LEU A 147 12.74 0.34 11.79
C LEU A 147 14.25 0.17 11.65
N PRO A 148 14.77 -1.07 11.53
CA PRO A 148 16.22 -1.30 11.43
C PRO A 148 16.78 -0.74 10.12
N GLY A 149 17.96 -0.12 10.20
CA GLY A 149 18.68 0.40 9.04
C GLY A 149 18.04 1.62 8.36
N ILE A 150 17.06 2.25 9.00
CA ILE A 150 16.35 3.40 8.40
C ILE A 150 17.26 4.58 8.12
N VAL A 151 18.23 4.86 9.00
CA VAL A 151 19.18 5.96 8.83
C VAL A 151 20.08 5.70 7.63
N GLU A 152 20.68 4.52 7.57
CA GLU A 152 21.59 4.12 6.49
C GLU A 152 20.90 4.13 5.13
N ASN A 153 19.65 3.69 5.06
CA ASN A 153 18.89 3.66 3.82
C ASN A 153 18.30 5.03 3.43
N SER A 154 18.05 5.90 4.39
CA SER A 154 17.45 7.22 4.10
C SER A 154 18.47 8.23 3.59
N PHE A 155 19.73 8.14 4.01
CA PHE A 155 20.77 9.12 3.70
C PHE A 155 21.82 8.62 2.68
N ARG A 156 21.52 7.57 1.95
CA ARG A 156 22.31 7.05 0.81
C ARG A 156 21.90 7.66 -0.51
#